data_c85c3d0c0898b6a46f84a4c0a6456600
#
_entry.id   c85c3d0c0898b6a46f84a4c0a6456600
#
_cell.length_a   1.000
_cell.length_b   1.000
_cell.length_c   1.000
_cell.angle_alpha   90.00
_cell.angle_beta   90.00
_cell.angle_gamma   90.00
#
_symmetry.space_group_name_H-M   'P 1'
#
loop_
_entity.id
_entity.type
_entity.pdbx_description
1 polymer ?
#
loop_
_entity_poly.entity_id
_entity_poly.type
_entity_poly.pdbx_seq_one_letter_code
_entity_poly.pdbx_strand_id
1 'polypeptide(L)'
;TYTINIERAKEDNTYLSAINVDGKLINGFDKTKTSYNLTVPNNVTSLNLNATKEGINSVVSITGNENFVTTKVNKVNITVTSEAGNTKTYEINVTREKSSNNYLKDITLSTGLLNPVFNKETNSYTVDVDKSVTSITVDGVLEDQTASYEVTGPSTLVVGKNTFTITVTAENDSKNVYTVIVNRNPSSNNYLSSLTVDGTLIEGFNKEQTLYTINVD
;
A
#
# COMPACT_ATOMS: atom_id res chain seq x y z
N THR A 1 80.85 -2.78 -8.87
CA THR A 1 79.37 -2.95 -9.06
C THR A 1 78.70 -1.64 -8.65
N TYR A 2 77.91 -1.05 -9.56
CA TYR A 2 77.16 0.14 -9.29
C TYR A 2 75.63 -0.32 -9.16
N THR A 3 74.94 0.15 -8.13
CA THR A 3 73.53 -0.13 -7.94
C THR A 3 72.75 1.17 -8.16
N ILE A 4 71.77 1.16 -9.04
CA ILE A 4 70.82 2.26 -9.26
C ILE A 4 69.49 1.86 -8.66
N ASN A 5 69.09 2.59 -7.66
CA ASN A 5 67.73 2.46 -7.11
C ASN A 5 66.82 3.48 -7.83
N ILE A 6 65.80 3.00 -8.49
CA ILE A 6 64.77 3.85 -9.15
C ILE A 6 63.45 3.71 -8.37
N GLU A 7 62.99 4.82 -7.81
CA GLU A 7 61.69 4.92 -7.17
C GLU A 7 60.76 5.74 -8.06
N ARG A 8 59.61 5.18 -8.38
CA ARG A 8 58.50 5.90 -9.06
C ARG A 8 57.61 6.54 -8.02
N ALA A 9 57.33 7.85 -8.14
CA ALA A 9 56.33 8.50 -7.31
C ALA A 9 54.95 7.86 -7.53
N LYS A 10 54.23 7.64 -6.44
CA LYS A 10 52.87 7.13 -6.49
C LYS A 10 51.92 8.17 -7.05
N GLU A 11 50.93 7.71 -7.83
CA GLU A 11 49.88 8.56 -8.37
C GLU A 11 48.98 9.07 -7.24
N ASP A 12 48.61 10.36 -7.31
CA ASP A 12 47.83 11.09 -6.27
C ASP A 12 46.41 11.48 -6.75
N ASN A 13 46.03 11.12 -7.98
CA ASN A 13 44.76 11.53 -8.55
C ASN A 13 43.59 10.77 -7.92
N THR A 14 42.66 11.52 -7.27
CA THR A 14 41.44 11.03 -6.64
C THR A 14 40.16 11.46 -7.37
N TYR A 15 40.28 11.98 -8.58
CA TYR A 15 39.12 12.44 -9.34
C TYR A 15 38.45 11.31 -10.12
N LEU A 16 37.10 11.46 -10.29
CA LEU A 16 36.32 10.71 -11.26
C LEU A 16 36.25 11.51 -12.57
N SER A 17 36.22 10.80 -13.69
CA SER A 17 35.90 11.34 -15.01
C SER A 17 34.42 11.23 -15.35
N ALA A 18 33.69 10.32 -14.69
CA ALA A 18 32.24 10.16 -14.85
C ALA A 18 31.59 9.46 -13.64
N ILE A 19 30.34 9.79 -13.35
CA ILE A 19 29.42 9.02 -12.52
C ILE A 19 28.19 8.72 -13.38
N ASN A 20 27.98 7.45 -13.71
CA ASN A 20 26.79 7.02 -14.45
C ASN A 20 25.82 6.32 -13.51
N VAL A 21 24.55 6.70 -13.62
CA VAL A 21 23.40 6.10 -12.93
C VAL A 21 22.53 5.44 -14.00
N ASP A 22 22.32 4.13 -13.89
CA ASP A 22 21.54 3.33 -14.85
C ASP A 22 22.02 3.56 -16.31
N GLY A 23 23.35 3.65 -16.49
CA GLY A 23 24.00 3.83 -17.79
C GLY A 23 24.00 5.28 -18.32
N LYS A 24 23.47 6.25 -17.59
CA LYS A 24 23.43 7.67 -17.99
C LYS A 24 24.31 8.51 -17.06
N LEU A 25 25.04 9.47 -17.63
CA LEU A 25 25.83 10.43 -16.84
C LEU A 25 24.91 11.21 -15.90
N ILE A 26 25.30 11.29 -14.61
CA ILE A 26 24.55 12.07 -13.63
C ILE A 26 24.50 13.55 -14.03
N ASN A 27 23.32 14.15 -13.88
CA ASN A 27 23.12 15.53 -14.32
C ASN A 27 24.04 16.52 -13.59
N GLY A 28 24.69 17.39 -14.36
CA GLY A 28 25.61 18.37 -13.83
C GLY A 28 26.87 17.76 -13.22
N PHE A 29 27.35 16.64 -13.77
CA PHE A 29 28.62 16.06 -13.35
C PHE A 29 29.79 17.04 -13.55
N ASP A 30 30.53 17.24 -12.49
CA ASP A 30 31.82 17.95 -12.47
C ASP A 30 32.74 17.24 -11.48
N LYS A 31 33.98 16.95 -11.89
CA LYS A 31 34.94 16.20 -11.06
C LYS A 31 35.34 16.87 -9.75
N THR A 32 35.09 18.19 -9.64
CA THR A 32 35.36 18.97 -8.42
C THR A 32 34.16 19.01 -7.50
N LYS A 33 32.93 18.75 -8.03
CA LYS A 33 31.68 18.69 -7.28
C LYS A 33 31.52 17.35 -6.59
N THR A 34 31.41 17.35 -5.28
CA THR A 34 31.37 16.13 -4.45
C THR A 34 29.98 15.78 -3.90
N SER A 35 28.93 16.55 -4.24
CA SER A 35 27.55 16.27 -3.76
C SER A 35 26.55 16.44 -4.88
N TYR A 36 25.66 15.46 -5.04
CA TYR A 36 24.59 15.38 -6.03
C TYR A 36 23.27 15.02 -5.36
N ASN A 37 22.15 15.50 -5.91
CA ASN A 37 20.81 15.11 -5.49
C ASN A 37 20.13 14.35 -6.63
N LEU A 38 19.44 13.27 -6.30
CA LEU A 38 18.71 12.43 -7.23
C LEU A 38 17.37 12.06 -6.61
N THR A 39 16.28 12.25 -7.36
CA THR A 39 14.96 11.73 -6.99
C THR A 39 14.66 10.51 -7.85
N VAL A 40 14.17 9.45 -7.24
CA VAL A 40 13.81 8.20 -7.91
C VAL A 40 12.38 7.80 -7.58
N PRO A 41 11.67 7.11 -8.50
CA PRO A 41 10.33 6.60 -8.26
C PRO A 41 10.26 5.63 -7.06
N ASN A 42 9.05 5.46 -6.52
CA ASN A 42 8.80 4.61 -5.35
C ASN A 42 9.16 3.12 -5.52
N ASN A 43 9.19 2.62 -6.76
CA ASN A 43 9.56 1.24 -7.07
C ASN A 43 11.08 1.02 -7.17
N VAL A 44 11.90 2.09 -7.11
CA VAL A 44 13.36 2.01 -7.17
C VAL A 44 13.93 1.87 -5.75
N THR A 45 14.54 0.73 -5.46
CA THR A 45 15.14 0.41 -4.16
C THR A 45 16.66 0.34 -4.18
N SER A 46 17.27 0.48 -5.36
CA SER A 46 18.73 0.45 -5.57
C SER A 46 19.10 1.24 -6.82
N LEU A 47 20.37 1.65 -6.94
CA LEU A 47 20.93 2.25 -8.15
C LEU A 47 22.04 1.35 -8.73
N ASN A 48 21.99 1.18 -10.05
CA ASN A 48 23.13 0.64 -10.80
C ASN A 48 24.10 1.77 -11.11
N LEU A 49 25.21 1.82 -10.37
CA LEU A 49 26.20 2.89 -10.46
C LEU A 49 27.48 2.41 -11.12
N ASN A 50 27.98 3.21 -12.05
CA ASN A 50 29.31 3.06 -12.63
C ASN A 50 30.08 4.39 -12.48
N ALA A 51 31.17 4.36 -11.73
CA ALA A 51 32.04 5.51 -11.52
C ALA A 51 33.41 5.28 -12.20
N THR A 52 33.70 6.11 -13.18
CA THR A 52 34.94 6.02 -13.94
C THR A 52 36.00 6.89 -13.29
N LYS A 53 37.09 6.29 -12.85
CA LYS A 53 38.24 6.99 -12.26
C LYS A 53 39.09 7.71 -13.32
N GLU A 54 39.69 8.84 -12.97
CA GLU A 54 40.70 9.53 -13.78
C GLU A 54 42.09 8.93 -13.58
N GLY A 55 42.45 8.67 -12.32
CA GLY A 55 43.75 8.05 -11.97
C GLY A 55 43.80 6.58 -12.37
N ILE A 56 44.85 6.20 -13.15
CA ILE A 56 44.96 4.84 -13.69
C ILE A 56 45.11 3.80 -12.58
N ASN A 57 45.82 4.14 -11.50
CA ASN A 57 46.12 3.24 -10.38
C ASN A 57 45.16 3.46 -9.18
N SER A 58 44.18 4.36 -9.29
CA SER A 58 43.19 4.58 -8.23
C SER A 58 42.20 3.43 -8.11
N VAL A 59 41.59 3.27 -6.95
CA VAL A 59 40.51 2.29 -6.66
C VAL A 59 39.24 3.05 -6.33
N VAL A 60 38.11 2.54 -6.83
CA VAL A 60 36.77 3.09 -6.54
C VAL A 60 35.98 2.09 -5.69
N SER A 61 35.37 2.56 -4.62
CA SER A 61 34.40 1.82 -3.84
C SER A 61 33.07 2.55 -3.79
N ILE A 62 31.94 1.80 -3.85
CA ILE A 62 30.58 2.33 -3.80
C ILE A 62 29.89 1.67 -2.63
N THR A 63 29.19 2.48 -1.81
CA THR A 63 28.41 2.01 -0.66
C THR A 63 27.09 2.74 -0.56
N GLY A 64 26.05 2.09 0.01
CA GLY A 64 24.75 2.71 0.25
C GLY A 64 23.86 2.82 -0.99
N ASN A 65 24.18 2.14 -2.08
CA ASN A 65 23.42 2.16 -3.34
C ASN A 65 22.25 1.18 -3.39
N GLU A 66 21.91 0.55 -2.25
CA GLU A 66 20.85 -0.45 -2.12
C GLU A 66 19.95 -0.17 -0.91
N ASN A 67 18.77 -0.81 -0.88
CA ASN A 67 17.81 -0.76 0.21
C ASN A 67 17.30 0.67 0.53
N PHE A 68 16.94 1.41 -0.50
CA PHE A 68 16.41 2.75 -0.36
C PHE A 68 15.07 2.75 0.35
N VAL A 69 14.92 3.69 1.31
CA VAL A 69 13.70 3.93 2.08
C VAL A 69 13.11 5.30 1.72
N THR A 70 11.80 5.47 1.96
CA THR A 70 11.09 6.74 1.70
C THR A 70 11.10 7.70 2.88
N THR A 71 11.46 7.20 4.08
CA THR A 71 11.41 7.96 5.33
C THR A 71 12.55 8.94 5.53
N LYS A 72 13.62 8.82 4.75
CA LYS A 72 14.81 9.68 4.81
C LYS A 72 15.53 9.74 3.47
N VAL A 73 16.44 10.71 3.32
CA VAL A 73 17.40 10.75 2.22
C VAL A 73 18.39 9.58 2.35
N ASN A 74 18.52 8.80 1.28
CA ASN A 74 19.46 7.69 1.20
C ASN A 74 20.80 8.21 0.67
N LYS A 75 21.87 7.98 1.41
CA LYS A 75 23.20 8.46 1.04
C LYS A 75 23.98 7.36 0.34
N VAL A 76 24.41 7.65 -0.88
CA VAL A 76 25.32 6.80 -1.65
C VAL A 76 26.67 7.46 -1.71
N ASN A 77 27.71 6.74 -1.28
CA ASN A 77 29.08 7.24 -1.26
C ASN A 77 29.92 6.50 -2.30
N ILE A 78 30.62 7.27 -3.12
CA ILE A 78 31.61 6.78 -4.09
C ILE A 78 32.95 7.31 -3.62
N THR A 79 33.81 6.44 -3.12
CA THR A 79 35.11 6.81 -2.60
C THR A 79 36.19 6.39 -3.59
N VAL A 80 37.02 7.35 -4.02
CA VAL A 80 38.20 7.13 -4.84
C VAL A 80 39.40 7.18 -3.94
N THR A 81 40.24 6.13 -3.99
CA THR A 81 41.53 6.06 -3.27
C THR A 81 42.65 6.02 -4.30
N SER A 82 43.57 6.99 -4.26
CA SER A 82 44.74 7.04 -5.14
C SER A 82 45.79 6.00 -4.73
N GLU A 83 46.78 5.75 -5.61
CA GLU A 83 47.92 4.89 -5.30
C GLU A 83 48.75 5.41 -4.10
N ALA A 84 48.78 6.72 -3.90
CA ALA A 84 49.40 7.35 -2.75
C ALA A 84 48.63 7.20 -1.43
N GLY A 85 47.39 6.70 -1.47
CA GLY A 85 46.52 6.49 -0.31
C GLY A 85 45.59 7.67 0.01
N ASN A 86 45.65 8.76 -0.78
CA ASN A 86 44.72 9.88 -0.63
C ASN A 86 43.31 9.48 -1.06
N THR A 87 42.30 10.02 -0.41
CA THR A 87 40.87 9.68 -0.68
C THR A 87 40.05 10.91 -1.02
N LYS A 88 39.08 10.73 -1.91
CA LYS A 88 37.99 11.69 -2.19
C LYS A 88 36.67 10.96 -2.29
N THR A 89 35.66 11.48 -1.61
CA THR A 89 34.31 10.91 -1.62
C THR A 89 33.34 11.82 -2.35
N TYR A 90 32.56 11.23 -3.26
CA TYR A 90 31.41 11.84 -3.90
C TYR A 90 30.15 11.26 -3.27
N GLU A 91 29.24 12.10 -2.82
CA GLU A 91 27.97 11.72 -2.19
C GLU A 91 26.80 11.96 -3.16
N ILE A 92 25.93 10.98 -3.34
CA ILE A 92 24.65 11.14 -4.02
C ILE A 92 23.55 11.02 -2.96
N ASN A 93 22.78 12.09 -2.76
CA ASN A 93 21.63 12.15 -1.89
C ASN A 93 20.40 11.69 -2.69
N VAL A 94 19.95 10.47 -2.45
CA VAL A 94 18.82 9.85 -3.17
C VAL A 94 17.54 10.01 -2.37
N THR A 95 16.56 10.73 -2.92
CA THR A 95 15.20 10.80 -2.41
C THR A 95 14.34 9.81 -3.18
N ARG A 96 13.82 8.78 -2.50
CA ARG A 96 12.84 7.86 -3.06
C ARG A 96 11.43 8.42 -2.82
N GLU A 97 10.65 8.57 -3.90
CA GLU A 97 9.28 9.05 -3.81
C GLU A 97 8.41 8.08 -3.02
N LYS A 98 7.43 8.60 -2.31
CA LYS A 98 6.40 7.81 -1.65
C LYS A 98 5.41 7.25 -2.67
N SER A 99 4.85 6.09 -2.39
CA SER A 99 3.78 5.51 -3.21
C SER A 99 2.49 6.34 -3.12
N SER A 100 1.85 6.55 -4.26
CA SER A 100 0.51 7.16 -4.36
C SER A 100 -0.60 6.11 -4.54
N ASN A 101 -0.27 4.82 -4.51
CA ASN A 101 -1.25 3.75 -4.71
C ASN A 101 -2.16 3.63 -3.48
N ASN A 102 -3.40 4.10 -3.64
CA ASN A 102 -4.48 4.07 -2.66
C ASN A 102 -5.61 3.12 -3.07
N TYR A 103 -5.32 2.10 -3.90
CA TYR A 103 -6.30 1.12 -4.35
C TYR A 103 -6.33 -0.11 -3.45
N LEU A 104 -7.54 -0.69 -3.34
CA LEU A 104 -7.71 -2.07 -2.89
C LEU A 104 -7.44 -3.03 -4.05
N LYS A 105 -6.94 -4.20 -3.72
CA LYS A 105 -6.87 -5.37 -4.59
C LYS A 105 -8.20 -6.13 -4.58
N ASP A 106 -8.91 -6.11 -3.44
CA ASP A 106 -10.20 -6.78 -3.25
C ASP A 106 -10.95 -6.22 -2.03
N ILE A 107 -12.28 -6.45 -1.99
CA ILE A 107 -13.13 -6.27 -0.81
C ILE A 107 -13.69 -7.64 -0.44
N THR A 108 -13.50 -8.05 0.81
CA THR A 108 -13.99 -9.31 1.33
C THR A 108 -15.17 -9.12 2.25
N LEU A 109 -16.11 -10.07 2.21
CA LEU A 109 -17.34 -10.07 2.98
C LEU A 109 -17.48 -11.39 3.75
N SER A 110 -18.00 -11.36 4.98
CA SER A 110 -18.31 -12.59 5.71
C SER A 110 -19.52 -13.33 5.12
N THR A 111 -20.40 -12.64 4.37
CA THR A 111 -21.57 -13.21 3.69
C THR A 111 -22.04 -12.25 2.59
N GLY A 112 -22.81 -12.76 1.62
CA GLY A 112 -23.30 -12.00 0.47
C GLY A 112 -22.25 -11.89 -0.64
N LEU A 113 -22.62 -11.20 -1.71
CA LEU A 113 -21.78 -10.96 -2.89
C LEU A 113 -21.82 -9.49 -3.24
N LEU A 114 -20.68 -8.94 -3.63
CA LEU A 114 -20.60 -7.57 -4.15
C LEU A 114 -21.29 -7.45 -5.51
N ASN A 115 -22.06 -6.41 -5.67
CA ASN A 115 -22.64 -6.00 -6.95
C ASN A 115 -22.33 -4.50 -7.20
N PRO A 116 -21.61 -4.17 -8.30
CA PRO A 116 -20.97 -5.08 -9.23
C PRO A 116 -19.85 -5.92 -8.60
N VAL A 117 -19.31 -6.89 -9.34
CA VAL A 117 -18.06 -7.60 -8.97
C VAL A 117 -16.95 -6.59 -8.74
N PHE A 118 -16.05 -6.87 -7.79
CA PHE A 118 -15.00 -5.93 -7.42
C PHE A 118 -14.17 -5.48 -8.62
N ASN A 119 -13.98 -4.18 -8.71
CA ASN A 119 -13.03 -3.50 -9.60
C ASN A 119 -12.44 -2.32 -8.83
N LYS A 120 -11.12 -2.22 -8.76
CA LYS A 120 -10.42 -1.21 -7.96
C LYS A 120 -10.78 0.26 -8.29
N GLU A 121 -11.27 0.52 -9.50
CA GLU A 121 -11.68 1.86 -9.95
C GLU A 121 -13.17 2.14 -9.67
N THR A 122 -13.90 1.14 -9.17
CA THR A 122 -15.30 1.28 -8.77
C THR A 122 -15.38 1.56 -7.27
N ASN A 123 -15.99 2.68 -6.91
CA ASN A 123 -16.00 3.16 -5.52
C ASN A 123 -17.31 2.88 -4.78
N SER A 124 -18.31 2.23 -5.41
CA SER A 124 -19.59 1.96 -4.80
C SER A 124 -20.11 0.57 -5.17
N TYR A 125 -20.50 -0.17 -4.13
CA TYR A 125 -20.99 -1.54 -4.23
C TYR A 125 -22.27 -1.71 -3.43
N THR A 126 -23.08 -2.69 -3.82
CA THR A 126 -24.24 -3.14 -3.04
C THR A 126 -24.08 -4.61 -2.69
N VAL A 127 -24.67 -5.00 -1.56
CA VAL A 127 -24.73 -6.38 -1.07
C VAL A 127 -26.13 -6.61 -0.54
N ASP A 128 -26.85 -7.60 -1.03
CA ASP A 128 -28.15 -7.99 -0.49
C ASP A 128 -27.98 -9.17 0.47
N VAL A 129 -28.55 -9.07 1.66
CA VAL A 129 -28.50 -10.11 2.68
C VAL A 129 -29.89 -10.45 3.21
N ASP A 130 -30.07 -11.72 3.64
CA ASP A 130 -31.31 -12.19 4.23
C ASP A 130 -31.64 -11.50 5.56
N LYS A 131 -32.92 -11.46 5.91
CA LYS A 131 -33.45 -10.91 7.18
C LYS A 131 -32.79 -11.50 8.43
N SER A 132 -32.28 -12.72 8.37
CA SER A 132 -31.62 -13.41 9.47
C SER A 132 -30.21 -12.90 9.74
N VAL A 133 -29.58 -12.22 8.77
CA VAL A 133 -28.23 -11.65 8.89
C VAL A 133 -28.33 -10.36 9.71
N THR A 134 -27.84 -10.39 10.93
CA THR A 134 -27.88 -9.22 11.85
C THR A 134 -26.55 -8.46 11.91
N SER A 135 -25.47 -9.04 11.36
CA SER A 135 -24.15 -8.42 11.26
C SER A 135 -23.41 -8.96 10.04
N ILE A 136 -22.45 -8.19 9.54
CA ILE A 136 -21.55 -8.57 8.45
C ILE A 136 -20.19 -7.96 8.72
N THR A 137 -19.14 -8.70 8.37
CA THR A 137 -17.78 -8.14 8.30
C THR A 137 -17.53 -7.72 6.87
N VAL A 138 -17.10 -6.48 6.69
CA VAL A 138 -16.61 -5.91 5.44
C VAL A 138 -15.15 -5.58 5.67
N ASP A 139 -14.26 -6.08 4.81
CA ASP A 139 -12.82 -5.89 4.94
C ASP A 139 -12.17 -5.61 3.60
N GLY A 140 -10.96 -5.01 3.61
CA GLY A 140 -10.21 -4.62 2.42
C GLY A 140 -8.89 -5.38 2.28
N VAL A 141 -8.52 -5.70 1.04
CA VAL A 141 -7.19 -6.21 0.71
C VAL A 141 -6.43 -5.12 -0.05
N LEU A 142 -5.33 -4.63 0.51
CA LEU A 142 -4.51 -3.58 -0.11
C LEU A 142 -3.82 -4.07 -1.39
N GLU A 143 -3.78 -3.24 -2.43
CA GLU A 143 -2.93 -3.46 -3.61
C GLU A 143 -1.46 -3.12 -3.30
N ASP A 144 -1.21 -2.06 -2.54
CA ASP A 144 0.12 -1.65 -2.08
C ASP A 144 0.25 -1.85 -0.56
N GLN A 145 1.24 -2.65 -0.15
CA GLN A 145 1.49 -2.95 1.26
C GLN A 145 2.02 -1.75 2.07
N THR A 146 2.44 -0.67 1.41
CA THR A 146 2.83 0.58 2.06
C THR A 146 1.65 1.48 2.41
N ALA A 147 0.46 1.19 1.85
CA ALA A 147 -0.78 1.86 2.19
C ALA A 147 -1.38 1.31 3.50
N SER A 148 -2.34 2.03 4.03
CA SER A 148 -3.19 1.59 5.16
C SER A 148 -4.65 1.77 4.81
N TYR A 149 -5.56 1.11 5.53
CA TYR A 149 -6.99 1.34 5.38
C TYR A 149 -7.71 1.31 6.71
N GLU A 150 -8.88 1.94 6.72
CA GLU A 150 -9.82 1.94 7.83
C GLU A 150 -11.22 1.60 7.30
N VAL A 151 -11.93 0.72 8.02
CA VAL A 151 -13.33 0.38 7.74
C VAL A 151 -14.21 1.00 8.80
N THR A 152 -15.26 1.72 8.36
CA THR A 152 -16.29 2.26 9.24
C THR A 152 -17.65 1.74 8.78
N GLY A 153 -18.56 1.47 9.73
CA GLY A 153 -19.89 0.97 9.45
C GLY A 153 -20.63 0.54 10.72
N PRO A 154 -21.89 0.15 10.62
CA PRO A 154 -22.67 -0.30 11.76
C PRO A 154 -22.23 -1.69 12.24
N SER A 155 -22.15 -1.88 13.55
CA SER A 155 -21.88 -3.19 14.15
C SER A 155 -23.08 -4.15 14.06
N THR A 156 -24.30 -3.59 13.90
CA THR A 156 -25.56 -4.33 13.76
C THR A 156 -26.34 -3.78 12.59
N LEU A 157 -26.84 -4.66 11.72
CA LEU A 157 -27.62 -4.29 10.54
C LEU A 157 -29.07 -3.99 10.92
N VAL A 158 -29.56 -2.83 10.50
CA VAL A 158 -30.98 -2.53 10.48
C VAL A 158 -31.62 -3.02 9.17
N VAL A 159 -32.94 -3.21 9.14
CA VAL A 159 -33.68 -3.51 7.89
C VAL A 159 -33.51 -2.36 6.91
N GLY A 160 -33.22 -2.69 5.65
CA GLY A 160 -32.91 -1.74 4.60
C GLY A 160 -31.41 -1.45 4.50
N LYS A 161 -31.04 -0.23 4.17
CA LYS A 161 -29.67 0.18 3.84
C LYS A 161 -28.80 0.37 5.07
N ASN A 162 -27.64 -0.25 5.04
CA ASN A 162 -26.55 -0.10 6.00
C ASN A 162 -25.28 0.25 5.22
N THR A 163 -24.61 1.34 5.54
CA THR A 163 -23.47 1.84 4.77
C THR A 163 -22.17 1.54 5.49
N PHE A 164 -21.27 0.88 4.81
CA PHE A 164 -19.88 0.69 5.19
C PHE A 164 -18.99 1.53 4.29
N THR A 165 -17.92 2.07 4.85
CA THR A 165 -16.94 2.86 4.13
C THR A 165 -15.54 2.32 4.40
N ILE A 166 -14.77 2.06 3.35
CA ILE A 166 -13.37 1.67 3.44
C ILE A 166 -12.55 2.85 2.91
N THR A 167 -11.78 3.50 3.77
CA THR A 167 -10.88 4.58 3.39
C THR A 167 -9.46 4.04 3.30
N VAL A 168 -8.89 4.01 2.10
CA VAL A 168 -7.49 3.62 1.84
C VAL A 168 -6.64 4.87 1.81
N THR A 169 -5.53 4.85 2.54
CA THR A 169 -4.54 5.94 2.58
C THR A 169 -3.20 5.43 2.07
N ALA A 170 -2.71 5.99 0.96
CA ALA A 170 -1.41 5.67 0.39
C ALA A 170 -0.25 6.20 1.26
N GLU A 171 0.98 5.76 0.97
CA GLU A 171 2.18 6.22 1.67
C GLU A 171 2.37 7.75 1.57
N ASN A 172 1.95 8.37 0.46
CA ASN A 172 2.01 9.83 0.23
C ASN A 172 0.81 10.60 0.80
N ASP A 173 -0.01 9.95 1.66
CA ASP A 173 -1.21 10.51 2.30
C ASP A 173 -2.40 10.75 1.36
N SER A 174 -2.32 10.40 0.08
CA SER A 174 -3.48 10.43 -0.82
C SER A 174 -4.50 9.36 -0.43
N LYS A 175 -5.80 9.68 -0.56
CA LYS A 175 -6.88 8.81 -0.10
C LYS A 175 -7.80 8.40 -1.24
N ASN A 176 -8.33 7.18 -1.15
CA ASN A 176 -9.43 6.67 -1.93
C ASN A 176 -10.49 6.06 -1.01
N VAL A 177 -11.76 6.19 -1.36
CA VAL A 177 -12.88 5.78 -0.52
C VAL A 177 -13.79 4.83 -1.30
N TYR A 178 -13.99 3.64 -0.76
CA TYR A 178 -14.95 2.66 -1.24
C TYR A 178 -16.16 2.62 -0.32
N THR A 179 -17.35 2.57 -0.90
CA THR A 179 -18.63 2.46 -0.17
C THR A 179 -19.27 1.13 -0.47
N VAL A 180 -19.65 0.39 0.56
CA VAL A 180 -20.42 -0.85 0.45
C VAL A 180 -21.77 -0.64 1.14
N ILE A 181 -22.85 -0.71 0.37
CA ILE A 181 -24.22 -0.58 0.86
C ILE A 181 -24.79 -1.98 1.04
N VAL A 182 -24.97 -2.40 2.29
CA VAL A 182 -25.57 -3.69 2.63
C VAL A 182 -27.07 -3.50 2.85
N ASN A 183 -27.87 -4.10 1.98
CA ASN A 183 -29.32 -4.10 2.07
C ASN A 183 -29.78 -5.35 2.83
N ARG A 184 -30.29 -5.19 4.04
CA ARG A 184 -30.89 -6.28 4.80
C ARG A 184 -32.38 -6.36 4.49
N ASN A 185 -32.82 -7.51 3.98
CA ASN A 185 -34.21 -7.74 3.59
C ASN A 185 -35.15 -7.68 4.79
N PRO A 186 -36.36 -7.17 4.64
CA PRO A 186 -37.39 -7.23 5.67
C PRO A 186 -37.89 -8.67 5.89
N SER A 187 -38.54 -8.92 7.01
CA SER A 187 -39.26 -10.18 7.19
C SER A 187 -40.50 -10.23 6.27
N SER A 188 -40.66 -11.33 5.58
CA SER A 188 -41.87 -11.64 4.83
C SER A 188 -42.87 -12.45 5.66
N ASN A 189 -42.56 -12.70 6.95
CA ASN A 189 -43.46 -13.43 7.83
C ASN A 189 -44.56 -12.49 8.33
N ASN A 190 -45.78 -12.70 7.84
CA ASN A 190 -46.99 -11.99 8.17
C ASN A 190 -47.98 -12.85 8.97
N TYR A 191 -47.51 -13.97 9.51
CA TYR A 191 -48.36 -14.87 10.30
C TYR A 191 -48.34 -14.49 11.78
N LEU A 192 -49.45 -14.71 12.45
CA LEU A 192 -49.56 -14.68 13.90
C LEU A 192 -48.87 -15.91 14.51
N SER A 193 -48.20 -15.74 15.64
CA SER A 193 -47.68 -16.85 16.45
C SER A 193 -48.75 -17.54 17.29
N SER A 194 -49.79 -16.79 17.69
CA SER A 194 -50.92 -17.25 18.47
C SER A 194 -52.11 -16.32 18.29
N LEU A 195 -53.29 -16.80 18.60
CA LEU A 195 -54.53 -16.03 18.63
C LEU A 195 -55.24 -16.30 19.94
N THR A 196 -55.69 -15.24 20.62
CA THR A 196 -56.41 -15.32 21.88
C THR A 196 -57.76 -14.61 21.79
N VAL A 197 -58.74 -15.12 22.51
CA VAL A 197 -60.03 -14.43 22.73
C VAL A 197 -60.22 -14.34 24.22
N ASP A 198 -60.55 -13.15 24.75
CA ASP A 198 -60.64 -12.84 26.16
C ASP A 198 -59.55 -13.41 27.03
N GLY A 199 -58.26 -13.33 26.46
CA GLY A 199 -57.05 -13.82 27.12
C GLY A 199 -56.83 -15.34 27.05
N THR A 200 -57.74 -16.11 26.47
CA THR A 200 -57.61 -17.55 26.30
C THR A 200 -57.16 -17.90 24.90
N LEU A 201 -56.11 -18.78 24.80
CA LEU A 201 -55.63 -19.27 23.52
C LEU A 201 -56.72 -20.06 22.79
N ILE A 202 -56.84 -19.79 21.47
CA ILE A 202 -57.68 -20.61 20.59
C ILE A 202 -57.00 -21.97 20.43
N GLU A 203 -57.71 -23.04 20.89
CA GLU A 203 -57.25 -24.41 20.74
C GLU A 203 -57.19 -24.80 19.25
N GLY A 204 -56.09 -25.47 18.84
CA GLY A 204 -55.89 -25.85 17.44
C GLY A 204 -55.51 -24.68 16.52
N PHE A 205 -55.00 -23.53 17.06
CA PHE A 205 -54.54 -22.43 16.22
C PHE A 205 -53.51 -22.90 15.20
N ASN A 206 -53.76 -22.60 13.92
CA ASN A 206 -52.81 -22.82 12.82
C ASN A 206 -52.61 -21.49 12.08
N LYS A 207 -51.35 -21.03 12.01
CA LYS A 207 -50.97 -19.75 11.39
C LYS A 207 -51.43 -19.57 9.93
N GLU A 208 -51.68 -20.67 9.23
CA GLU A 208 -52.15 -20.67 7.83
C GLU A 208 -53.67 -20.64 7.69
N GLN A 209 -54.38 -20.86 8.80
CA GLN A 209 -55.85 -20.81 8.84
C GLN A 209 -56.32 -19.39 9.21
N THR A 210 -57.15 -18.79 8.36
CA THR A 210 -57.58 -17.39 8.52
C THR A 210 -58.99 -17.27 9.12
N LEU A 211 -59.72 -18.40 9.31
CA LEU A 211 -61.05 -18.41 9.87
C LEU A 211 -61.15 -19.39 11.03
N TYR A 212 -61.56 -18.90 12.18
CA TYR A 212 -61.86 -19.68 13.38
C TYR A 212 -63.27 -19.38 13.85
N THR A 213 -64.00 -20.43 14.30
CA THR A 213 -65.30 -20.30 14.91
C THR A 213 -65.26 -20.74 16.38
N ILE A 214 -65.62 -19.87 17.28
CA ILE A 214 -65.72 -20.15 18.72
C ILE A 214 -67.19 -19.97 19.17
N ASN A 215 -67.61 -20.89 19.97
CA ASN A 215 -68.90 -20.78 20.64
C ASN A 215 -68.73 -20.05 21.97
N VAL A 216 -69.52 -19.09 22.25
CA VAL A 216 -69.61 -18.37 23.53
C VAL A 216 -70.95 -18.64 24.15
N ASP A 217 -70.95 -18.92 25.44
CA ASP A 217 -72.21 -19.18 26.20
C ASP A 217 -72.95 -17.87 26.52
#